data_040f4320a0ab0c2036b958fd9bc20cc7
#
_entry.id   040f4320a0ab0c2036b958fd9bc20cc7
#
_cell.length_a   1.000
_cell.length_b   1.000
_cell.length_c   1.000
_cell.angle_alpha   90.00
_cell.angle_beta   90.00
_cell.angle_gamma   90.00
#
_symmetry.space_group_name_H-M   'P 1'
#
loop_
_entity.id
_entity.type
_entity.pdbx_description
1 polymer ?
#
loop_
_entity_poly.entity_id
_entity_poly.type
_entity_poly.pdbx_seq_one_letter_code
_entity_poly.pdbx_strand_id
1 'polypeptide(L)'
;RRPPRSTLFPYTTLFRSLNPLALLTLPIIMLVEYVMALGIALLSSALTVYFRDLSYILGIIAMIWQYLTPIMYSSDLVPDKLRPLWNLNPMTPVIEAYRSVLYAKQVPQLSTLIQAAVLGVIVCVIGYISFRKLQKGFAEEL
;
A
#
# COMPACT_ATOMS: atom_id res chain seq x y z
N ARG A 1 -37.24 31.21 9.96
CA ARG A 1 -37.10 29.76 9.69
C ARG A 1 -35.64 29.37 9.98
N ARG A 2 -35.41 28.60 11.02
CA ARG A 2 -34.06 28.08 11.36
C ARG A 2 -33.73 27.00 10.34
N PRO A 3 -32.51 27.00 9.75
CA PRO A 3 -32.10 25.91 8.86
C PRO A 3 -32.00 24.60 9.67
N PRO A 4 -32.31 23.46 9.05
CA PRO A 4 -32.29 22.17 9.75
C PRO A 4 -30.87 21.87 10.25
N ARG A 5 -30.78 21.45 11.52
CA ARG A 5 -29.53 21.12 12.23
C ARG A 5 -28.70 19.98 11.58
N SER A 6 -29.19 19.41 10.49
CA SER A 6 -28.58 18.27 9.80
C SER A 6 -27.33 18.60 8.95
N THR A 7 -27.04 19.90 8.74
CA THR A 7 -25.92 20.33 7.88
C THR A 7 -24.63 20.64 8.65
N LEU A 8 -24.65 20.58 10.00
CA LEU A 8 -23.53 21.05 10.82
C LEU A 8 -22.42 20.00 11.05
N PHE A 9 -22.64 18.72 10.78
CA PHE A 9 -21.63 17.69 11.01
C PHE A 9 -21.60 16.65 9.88
N PRO A 10 -20.98 16.95 8.72
CA PRO A 10 -20.83 15.96 7.64
C PRO A 10 -20.02 14.73 8.08
N TYR A 11 -19.18 14.88 9.11
CA TYR A 11 -18.35 13.79 9.64
C TYR A 11 -19.17 12.68 10.32
N THR A 12 -20.22 13.00 11.07
CA THR A 12 -21.06 12.01 11.76
C THR A 12 -21.89 11.16 10.80
N THR A 13 -22.30 11.72 9.66
CA THR A 13 -23.01 10.96 8.64
C THR A 13 -22.10 10.00 7.87
N LEU A 14 -20.83 10.36 7.69
CA LEU A 14 -19.86 9.52 7.02
C LEU A 14 -19.59 8.25 7.84
N PHE A 15 -19.37 8.40 9.15
CA PHE A 15 -19.15 7.25 10.06
C PHE A 15 -20.40 6.40 10.28
N ARG A 16 -21.58 7.01 10.31
CA ARG A 16 -22.85 6.29 10.51
C ARG A 16 -23.24 5.40 9.32
N SER A 17 -22.67 5.66 8.16
CA SER A 17 -22.95 4.90 6.93
C SER A 17 -21.90 3.82 6.64
N LEU A 18 -20.85 3.69 7.46
CA LEU A 18 -19.84 2.66 7.28
C LEU A 18 -20.37 1.32 7.77
N ASN A 19 -20.17 0.28 6.97
CA ASN A 19 -20.50 -1.07 7.38
C ASN A 19 -19.51 -1.53 8.47
N PRO A 20 -19.98 -1.89 9.68
CA PRO A 20 -19.08 -2.28 10.78
C PRO A 20 -18.22 -3.50 10.44
N LEU A 21 -18.73 -4.43 9.61
CA LEU A 21 -17.96 -5.57 9.12
C LEU A 21 -16.83 -5.14 8.18
N ALA A 22 -17.06 -4.13 7.33
CA ALA A 22 -16.02 -3.57 6.48
C ALA A 22 -14.94 -2.88 7.32
N LEU A 23 -15.32 -2.20 8.40
CA LEU A 23 -14.37 -1.55 9.31
C LEU A 23 -13.44 -2.56 10.02
N LEU A 24 -13.96 -3.75 10.35
CA LEU A 24 -13.17 -4.83 10.94
C LEU A 24 -12.08 -5.38 10.01
N THR A 25 -12.18 -5.16 8.70
CA THR A 25 -11.14 -5.58 7.74
C THR A 25 -9.98 -4.57 7.66
N LEU A 26 -10.16 -3.33 8.12
CA LEU A 26 -9.10 -2.31 8.10
C LEU A 26 -7.82 -2.75 8.83
N PRO A 27 -7.86 -3.30 10.06
CA PRO A 27 -6.65 -3.75 10.74
C PRO A 27 -5.89 -4.82 9.95
N ILE A 28 -6.60 -5.67 9.22
CA ILE A 28 -5.99 -6.72 8.38
C ILE A 28 -5.27 -6.08 7.20
N ILE A 29 -5.90 -5.10 6.53
CA ILE A 29 -5.30 -4.38 5.41
C ILE A 29 -4.06 -3.61 5.89
N MET A 30 -4.16 -2.93 7.04
CA MET A 30 -3.03 -2.21 7.65
C MET A 30 -1.88 -3.14 8.01
N LEU A 31 -2.16 -4.36 8.48
CA LEU A 31 -1.13 -5.34 8.79
C LEU A 31 -0.41 -5.83 7.52
N VAL A 32 -1.15 -6.08 6.45
CA VAL A 32 -0.58 -6.45 5.15
C VAL A 32 0.31 -5.33 4.60
N GLU A 33 -0.18 -4.09 4.65
CA GLU A 33 0.59 -2.90 4.26
C GLU A 33 1.86 -2.76 5.10
N TYR A 34 1.77 -2.95 6.41
CA TYR A 34 2.92 -2.90 7.31
C TYR A 34 3.99 -3.93 6.96
N VAL A 35 3.59 -5.19 6.72
CA VAL A 35 4.52 -6.27 6.32
C VAL A 35 5.24 -5.91 5.02
N MET A 36 4.51 -5.37 4.05
CA MET A 36 5.09 -4.92 2.78
C MET A 36 6.05 -3.74 2.96
N ALA A 37 5.65 -2.74 3.74
CA ALA A 37 6.50 -1.59 4.06
C ALA A 37 7.80 -2.00 4.77
N LEU A 38 7.72 -2.98 5.66
CA LEU A 38 8.87 -3.56 6.37
C LEU A 38 9.85 -4.20 5.38
N GLY A 39 9.35 -4.95 4.40
CA GLY A 39 10.17 -5.53 3.33
C GLY A 39 10.92 -4.49 2.51
N ILE A 40 10.22 -3.43 2.08
CA ILE A 40 10.82 -2.32 1.33
C ILE A 40 11.84 -1.58 2.20
N ALA A 41 11.55 -1.34 3.48
CA ALA A 41 12.45 -0.68 4.40
C ALA A 41 13.75 -1.47 4.62
N LEU A 42 13.66 -2.79 4.80
CA LEU A 42 14.82 -3.67 4.92
C LEU A 42 15.69 -3.64 3.66
N LEU A 43 15.06 -3.71 2.49
CA LEU A 43 15.78 -3.65 1.22
C LEU A 43 16.48 -2.30 1.04
N SER A 44 15.77 -1.21 1.26
CA SER A 44 16.30 0.14 1.13
C SER A 44 17.43 0.40 2.12
N SER A 45 17.27 -0.02 3.37
CA SER A 45 18.30 0.12 4.42
C SER A 45 19.58 -0.61 4.04
N ALA A 46 19.48 -1.85 3.56
CA ALA A 46 20.64 -2.63 3.15
C ALA A 46 21.37 -1.99 1.96
N LEU A 47 20.64 -1.49 0.99
CA LEU A 47 21.22 -0.87 -0.21
C LEU A 47 21.85 0.50 0.07
N THR A 48 21.33 1.26 1.04
CA THR A 48 21.83 2.60 1.38
C THR A 48 23.26 2.54 1.93
N VAL A 49 23.67 1.44 2.55
CA VAL A 49 25.04 1.26 3.05
C VAL A 49 26.04 1.22 1.89
N TYR A 50 25.67 0.57 0.78
CA TYR A 50 26.54 0.44 -0.39
C TYR A 50 26.48 1.63 -1.34
N PHE A 51 25.31 2.30 -1.40
CA PHE A 51 25.06 3.42 -2.31
C PHE A 51 24.63 4.65 -1.54
N ARG A 52 25.56 5.58 -1.30
CA ARG A 52 25.30 6.83 -0.57
C ARG A 52 24.21 7.69 -1.20
N ASP A 53 24.11 7.66 -2.53
CA ASP A 53 23.13 8.45 -3.29
C ASP A 53 21.76 7.76 -3.44
N LEU A 54 21.61 6.59 -2.83
CA LEU A 54 20.36 5.81 -2.96
C LEU A 54 19.14 6.57 -2.45
N SER A 55 19.28 7.41 -1.43
CA SER A 55 18.19 8.22 -0.88
C SER A 55 17.55 9.14 -1.94
N TYR A 56 18.34 9.72 -2.82
CA TYR A 56 17.84 10.55 -3.93
C TYR A 56 17.14 9.70 -4.99
N ILE A 57 17.72 8.56 -5.33
CA ILE A 57 17.14 7.60 -6.28
C ILE A 57 15.81 7.05 -5.75
N LEU A 58 15.75 6.69 -4.47
CA LEU A 58 14.52 6.22 -3.82
C LEU A 58 13.42 7.28 -3.84
N GLY A 59 13.77 8.56 -3.69
CA GLY A 59 12.82 9.67 -3.81
C GLY A 59 12.18 9.73 -5.20
N ILE A 60 12.98 9.58 -6.25
CA ILE A 60 12.49 9.56 -7.64
C ILE A 60 11.64 8.32 -7.90
N ILE A 61 12.09 7.14 -7.43
CA ILE A 61 11.34 5.88 -7.56
C ILE A 61 10.00 5.99 -6.83
N ALA A 62 9.96 6.53 -5.62
CA ALA A 62 8.73 6.72 -4.86
C ALA A 62 7.74 7.64 -5.58
N MET A 63 8.23 8.71 -6.22
CA MET A 63 7.39 9.60 -7.01
C MET A 63 6.77 8.85 -8.22
N ILE A 64 7.57 8.10 -8.97
CA ILE A 64 7.08 7.29 -10.10
C ILE A 64 6.09 6.24 -9.60
N TRP A 65 6.40 5.57 -8.49
CA TRP A 65 5.54 4.55 -7.89
C TRP A 65 4.18 5.09 -7.46
N GLN A 66 4.15 6.32 -6.94
CA GLN A 66 2.91 7.00 -6.57
C GLN A 66 1.97 7.16 -7.77
N TYR A 67 2.50 7.49 -8.96
CA TYR A 67 1.71 7.59 -10.19
C TYR A 67 1.31 6.22 -10.77
N LEU A 68 2.15 5.21 -10.57
CA LEU A 68 1.85 3.84 -10.99
C LEU A 68 0.77 3.17 -10.13
N THR A 69 0.62 3.65 -8.89
CA THR A 69 -0.39 3.14 -7.96
C THR A 69 -1.71 3.88 -8.16
N PRO A 70 -2.87 3.18 -8.20
CA PRO A 70 -4.17 3.79 -8.50
C PRO A 70 -4.74 4.60 -7.34
N ILE A 71 -3.99 5.56 -6.83
CA ILE A 71 -4.44 6.45 -5.74
C ILE A 71 -5.36 7.52 -6.30
N MET A 72 -4.96 8.13 -7.43
CA MET A 72 -5.62 9.28 -8.03
C MET A 72 -6.63 8.92 -9.12
N TYR A 73 -6.62 7.68 -9.61
CA TYR A 73 -7.48 7.23 -10.71
C TYR A 73 -8.12 5.88 -10.40
N SER A 74 -9.23 5.58 -11.10
CA SER A 74 -9.92 4.30 -10.96
C SER A 74 -9.27 3.23 -11.82
N SER A 75 -9.37 1.97 -11.36
CA SER A 75 -8.91 0.77 -12.07
C SER A 75 -9.45 0.67 -13.51
N ASP A 76 -10.64 1.22 -13.74
CA ASP A 76 -11.34 1.18 -15.03
C ASP A 76 -10.65 2.04 -16.10
N LEU A 77 -9.84 3.01 -15.69
CA LEU A 77 -9.11 3.90 -16.60
C LEU A 77 -7.78 3.32 -17.09
N VAL A 78 -7.38 2.17 -16.55
CA VAL A 78 -6.11 1.53 -16.91
C VAL A 78 -6.25 0.80 -18.24
N PRO A 79 -5.46 1.14 -19.28
CA PRO A 79 -5.45 0.43 -20.56
C PRO A 79 -5.13 -1.05 -20.38
N ASP A 80 -5.80 -1.92 -21.14
CA ASP A 80 -5.61 -3.37 -21.04
C ASP A 80 -4.16 -3.82 -21.21
N LYS A 81 -3.38 -3.10 -22.00
CA LYS A 81 -1.95 -3.36 -22.20
C LYS A 81 -1.10 -3.17 -20.95
N LEU A 82 -1.51 -2.30 -20.03
CA LEU A 82 -0.80 -2.00 -18.79
C LEU A 82 -1.33 -2.79 -17.59
N ARG A 83 -2.46 -3.49 -17.73
CA ARG A 83 -3.06 -4.31 -16.67
C ARG A 83 -2.10 -5.34 -16.05
N PRO A 84 -1.28 -6.09 -16.83
CA PRO A 84 -0.34 -7.04 -16.24
C PRO A 84 0.68 -6.37 -15.31
N LEU A 85 1.24 -5.23 -15.74
CA LEU A 85 2.20 -4.45 -14.96
C LEU A 85 1.54 -3.85 -13.70
N TRP A 86 0.30 -3.41 -13.85
CA TRP A 86 -0.50 -2.83 -12.79
C TRP A 86 -0.86 -3.86 -11.71
N ASN A 87 -1.23 -5.09 -12.11
CA ASN A 87 -1.50 -6.19 -11.20
C ASN A 87 -0.25 -6.71 -10.48
N LEU A 88 0.93 -6.48 -11.06
CA LEU A 88 2.21 -6.84 -10.45
C LEU A 88 2.62 -5.86 -9.34
N ASN A 89 2.06 -4.65 -9.35
CA ASN A 89 2.32 -3.66 -8.31
C ASN A 89 1.70 -4.11 -6.98
N PRO A 90 2.50 -4.39 -5.93
CA PRO A 90 1.98 -4.91 -4.67
C PRO A 90 1.08 -3.91 -3.93
N MET A 91 1.19 -2.62 -4.23
CA MET A 91 0.34 -1.58 -3.63
C MET A 91 -1.07 -1.54 -4.24
N THR A 92 -1.25 -2.01 -5.47
CA THR A 92 -2.55 -1.98 -6.17
C THR A 92 -3.65 -2.68 -5.37
N PRO A 93 -3.52 -3.96 -4.97
CA PRO A 93 -4.57 -4.64 -4.22
C PRO A 93 -4.79 -4.06 -2.83
N VAL A 94 -3.77 -3.46 -2.21
CA VAL A 94 -3.90 -2.77 -0.93
C VAL A 94 -4.79 -1.53 -1.07
N ILE A 95 -4.54 -0.68 -2.08
CA ILE A 95 -5.35 0.51 -2.35
C ILE A 95 -6.79 0.14 -2.74
N GLU A 96 -6.96 -0.91 -3.53
CA GLU A 96 -8.30 -1.41 -3.89
C GLU A 96 -9.07 -1.91 -2.67
N ALA A 97 -8.39 -2.60 -1.73
CA ALA A 97 -8.99 -3.03 -0.47
C ALA A 97 -9.43 -1.82 0.37
N TYR A 98 -8.59 -0.80 0.54
CA TYR A 98 -8.97 0.44 1.22
C TYR A 98 -10.14 1.14 0.53
N ARG A 99 -10.13 1.22 -0.79
CA ARG A 99 -11.21 1.83 -1.57
C ARG A 99 -12.53 1.09 -1.38
N SER A 100 -12.52 -0.24 -1.35
CA SER A 100 -13.71 -1.06 -1.09
C SER A 100 -14.31 -0.76 0.28
N VAL A 101 -13.47 -0.60 1.31
CA VAL A 101 -13.93 -0.32 2.69
C VAL A 101 -14.42 1.12 2.82
N LEU A 102 -13.63 2.09 2.37
CA LEU A 102 -13.86 3.51 2.66
C LEU A 102 -14.86 4.17 1.70
N TYR A 103 -14.83 3.81 0.42
CA TYR A 103 -15.68 4.40 -0.60
C TYR A 103 -16.91 3.53 -0.93
N ALA A 104 -16.70 2.27 -1.23
CA ALA A 104 -17.79 1.35 -1.56
C ALA A 104 -18.55 0.86 -0.32
N LYS A 105 -17.99 1.05 0.90
CA LYS A 105 -18.58 0.61 2.18
C LYS A 105 -18.88 -0.88 2.21
N GLN A 106 -18.10 -1.65 1.50
CA GLN A 106 -18.23 -3.09 1.35
C GLN A 106 -16.99 -3.79 1.88
N VAL A 107 -17.17 -5.06 2.28
CA VAL A 107 -16.05 -5.92 2.62
C VAL A 107 -15.21 -6.14 1.35
N PRO A 108 -13.88 -5.96 1.39
CA PRO A 108 -13.02 -6.22 0.23
C PRO A 108 -13.17 -7.67 -0.23
N GLN A 109 -13.02 -7.89 -1.52
CA GLN A 109 -13.02 -9.25 -2.05
C GLN A 109 -11.87 -10.05 -1.44
N LEU A 110 -12.15 -11.28 -1.05
CA LEU A 110 -11.14 -12.16 -0.44
C LEU A 110 -9.94 -12.37 -1.38
N SER A 111 -10.17 -12.44 -2.68
CA SER A 111 -9.13 -12.54 -3.70
C SER A 111 -8.16 -11.36 -3.65
N THR A 112 -8.66 -10.14 -3.50
CA THR A 112 -7.85 -8.91 -3.38
C THR A 112 -7.01 -8.92 -2.11
N LEU A 113 -7.57 -9.35 -0.98
CA LEU A 113 -6.84 -9.47 0.29
C LEU A 113 -5.74 -10.54 0.21
N ILE A 114 -6.04 -11.69 -0.39
CA ILE A 114 -5.06 -12.76 -0.58
C ILE A 114 -3.93 -12.29 -1.50
N GLN A 115 -4.26 -11.62 -2.61
CA GLN A 115 -3.26 -11.07 -3.53
C GLN A 115 -2.36 -10.05 -2.82
N ALA A 116 -2.94 -9.13 -2.06
CA ALA A 116 -2.20 -8.17 -1.26
C ALA A 116 -1.25 -8.85 -0.26
N ALA A 117 -1.76 -9.85 0.47
CA ALA A 117 -0.99 -10.58 1.47
C ALA A 117 0.17 -11.36 0.83
N VAL A 118 -0.08 -12.07 -0.28
CA VAL A 118 0.94 -12.84 -0.99
C VAL A 118 2.05 -11.91 -1.51
N LEU A 119 1.68 -10.82 -2.18
CA LEU A 119 2.65 -9.86 -2.70
C LEU A 119 3.42 -9.17 -1.57
N GLY A 120 2.73 -8.81 -0.47
CA GLY A 120 3.35 -8.22 0.70
C GLY A 120 4.39 -9.15 1.35
N VAL A 121 4.05 -10.43 1.51
CA VAL A 121 4.97 -11.45 2.04
C VAL A 121 6.16 -11.67 1.10
N ILE A 122 5.94 -11.74 -0.22
CA ILE A 122 7.03 -11.87 -1.20
C ILE A 122 8.02 -10.70 -1.08
N VAL A 123 7.52 -9.47 -1.03
CA VAL A 123 8.35 -8.27 -0.87
C VAL A 123 9.11 -8.30 0.45
N CYS A 124 8.47 -8.71 1.55
CA CYS A 124 9.08 -8.84 2.86
C CYS A 124 10.20 -9.89 2.86
N VAL A 125 9.97 -11.06 2.27
CA VAL A 125 10.96 -12.14 2.17
C VAL A 125 12.16 -11.71 1.34
N ILE A 126 11.94 -11.07 0.18
CA ILE A 126 13.00 -10.53 -0.67
C ILE A 126 13.82 -9.48 0.12
N GLY A 127 13.15 -8.55 0.79
CA GLY A 127 13.80 -7.53 1.62
C GLY A 127 14.66 -8.14 2.74
N TYR A 128 14.11 -9.12 3.43
CA TYR A 128 14.82 -9.82 4.53
C TYR A 128 16.03 -10.61 4.03
N ILE A 129 15.89 -11.38 2.95
CA ILE A 129 17.00 -12.15 2.36
C ILE A 129 18.10 -11.22 1.87
N SER A 130 17.73 -10.14 1.18
CA SER A 130 18.66 -9.13 0.70
C SER A 130 19.40 -8.46 1.85
N PHE A 131 18.68 -8.07 2.90
CA PHE A 131 19.27 -7.49 4.10
C PHE A 131 20.29 -8.45 4.74
N ARG A 132 19.91 -9.71 4.97
CA ARG A 132 20.81 -10.71 5.56
C ARG A 132 22.05 -11.00 4.73
N LYS A 133 21.92 -10.91 3.41
CA LYS A 133 23.05 -11.13 2.49
C LYS A 133 24.02 -9.96 2.51
N LEU A 134 23.49 -8.76 2.47
CA LEU A 134 24.26 -7.53 2.39
C LEU A 134 24.88 -7.13 3.74
N GLN A 135 24.23 -7.44 4.86
CA GLN A 135 24.75 -7.10 6.20
C GLN A 135 26.13 -7.69 6.51
N LYS A 136 26.51 -8.79 5.83
CA LYS A 136 27.83 -9.41 6.02
C LYS A 136 28.98 -8.52 5.55
N GLY A 137 28.73 -7.64 4.57
CA GLY A 137 29.71 -6.69 4.06
C GLY A 137 29.67 -5.30 4.74
N PHE A 138 28.76 -5.05 5.68
CA PHE A 138 28.63 -3.72 6.30
C PHE A 138 29.89 -3.28 7.06
N ALA A 139 30.64 -4.25 7.60
CA ALA A 139 31.89 -3.95 8.33
C ALA A 139 33.05 -3.54 7.41
N GLU A 140 32.96 -3.82 6.12
CA GLU A 140 33.99 -3.48 5.12
C GLU A 140 33.70 -2.13 4.44
N GLU A 141 32.46 -1.66 4.49
CA GLU A 141 32.01 -0.42 3.83
C GLU A 141 31.83 0.77 4.80
N LEU A 142 31.89 0.53 6.11
CA LEU A 142 31.84 1.55 7.17
C LEU A 142 33.26 1.95 7.63
#